data_491e4f877a5eaabb6f645a649a591f79
#
_entry.id   491e4f877a5eaabb6f645a649a591f79
#
_cell.length_a   1.000
_cell.length_b   1.000
_cell.length_c   1.000
_cell.angle_alpha   90.00
_cell.angle_beta   90.00
_cell.angle_gamma   90.00
#
_symmetry.space_group_name_H-M   'P 1'
#
loop_
_entity.id
_entity.type
_entity.pdbx_description
1 polymer ?
#
loop_
_entity_poly.entity_id
_entity_poly.type
_entity_poly.pdbx_seq_one_letter_code
_entity_poly.pdbx_strand_id
1 'polypeptide(L)'
;YTEYDQILSNHYTDKLDVTMRAADYASRYDWCSGKQIFVDGFNSFSGSQLMLLKTVSERADYACFAFVCDKNDERDIFRTISADIDALSGEDGIPEPICENTRGMATGIVRASELIWSNTPDPEADMSSVRVIRADDVYGEMDFIAAEIKRLVSEEGYRYGEIAVLCSTPAEHRTPAESAFAKYEIPLFCDIPEVILNAPLTNLILSLLKALDEPSAENLLSYVRSSFLRVRDDKGEFRALSLADIDSFDGYIFRWQLHGDQLQSEFTTDKMSKEDCAQAERAEHVRVAAIVPVMQLRDEIREKSKAHECTGAWLSERICSFLFTETGIEQAVLSSENGGSALWDILVSTFEAIHSALSDEEISVGDYYALFRDICSQAELAKPPQLVDCVILGDTGRTRADNIKAAFIAGACYGMFPDESSGCGLFSEYEAELLGDSDIKISMKQEERYHYNRYQAYRAMTLASDRLYLTYPSLSTACDTLTRSEVINDLLELFPQIHEEYAGDEARFGDAFYCRTANS
;
A
#
# COMPACT_ATOMS: atom_id res chain seq x y z
N TYR A 1 19.03 -10.64 21.15
CA TYR A 1 19.44 -9.45 20.38
C TYR A 1 20.91 -9.55 19.97
N THR A 2 21.83 -9.92 20.88
CA THR A 2 23.26 -10.01 20.62
C THR A 2 23.61 -11.06 19.54
N GLU A 3 22.92 -12.20 19.51
CA GLU A 3 23.10 -13.23 18.49
C GLU A 3 22.58 -12.76 17.11
N TYR A 4 21.42 -12.09 17.09
CA TYR A 4 20.87 -11.47 15.89
C TYR A 4 21.83 -10.41 15.31
N ASP A 5 22.36 -9.52 16.15
CA ASP A 5 23.31 -8.50 15.76
C ASP A 5 24.64 -9.09 15.25
N GLN A 6 25.11 -10.21 15.82
CA GLN A 6 26.28 -10.94 15.34
C GLN A 6 26.06 -11.57 13.96
N ILE A 7 24.86 -12.11 13.69
CA ILE A 7 24.52 -12.67 12.39
C ILE A 7 24.44 -11.55 11.34
N LEU A 8 23.76 -10.44 11.66
CA LEU A 8 23.67 -9.29 10.77
C LEU A 8 25.04 -8.68 10.46
N SER A 9 25.87 -8.44 11.48
CA SER A 9 27.16 -7.75 11.31
C SER A 9 28.13 -8.50 10.42
N ASN A 10 28.01 -9.82 10.31
CA ASN A 10 28.95 -10.64 9.54
C ASN A 10 28.57 -10.85 8.07
N HIS A 11 27.28 -10.92 7.73
CA HIS A 11 26.85 -11.34 6.39
C HIS A 11 25.63 -10.59 5.81
N TYR A 12 24.89 -9.81 6.61
CA TYR A 12 23.65 -9.17 6.19
C TYR A 12 23.62 -7.70 6.55
N THR A 13 22.72 -6.96 5.94
CA THR A 13 22.48 -5.54 6.27
C THR A 13 20.98 -5.34 6.40
N ASP A 14 20.53 -4.91 7.56
CA ASP A 14 19.14 -4.46 7.75
C ASP A 14 18.91 -3.12 7.05
N LYS A 15 17.69 -2.91 6.54
CA LYS A 15 17.30 -1.62 5.92
C LYS A 15 17.53 -0.43 6.85
N LEU A 16 17.32 -0.61 8.16
CA LEU A 16 17.55 0.44 9.16
C LEU A 16 19.04 0.75 9.33
N ASP A 17 19.90 -0.26 9.25
CA ASP A 17 21.35 -0.10 9.36
C ASP A 17 21.97 0.57 8.13
N VAL A 18 21.33 0.47 6.95
CA VAL A 18 21.84 1.09 5.71
C VAL A 18 22.09 2.57 5.91
N THR A 19 21.14 3.28 6.53
CA THR A 19 21.26 4.74 6.77
C THR A 19 22.40 5.07 7.75
N MET A 20 22.55 4.28 8.81
CA MET A 20 23.64 4.45 9.77
C MET A 20 25.01 4.14 9.15
N ARG A 21 25.10 3.04 8.37
CA ARG A 21 26.32 2.69 7.63
C ARG A 21 26.68 3.74 6.58
N ALA A 22 25.66 4.32 5.91
CA ALA A 22 25.86 5.42 4.96
C ALA A 22 26.42 6.66 5.66
N ALA A 23 25.93 7.00 6.87
CA ALA A 23 26.46 8.11 7.67
C ALA A 23 27.93 7.85 8.08
N ASP A 24 28.22 6.63 8.55
CA ASP A 24 29.59 6.24 8.89
C ASP A 24 30.52 6.28 7.67
N TYR A 25 30.07 5.77 6.51
CA TYR A 25 30.81 5.87 5.26
C TYR A 25 31.04 7.32 4.84
N ALA A 26 30.00 8.16 4.88
CA ALA A 26 30.11 9.59 4.58
C ALA A 26 31.06 10.31 5.52
N SER A 27 31.19 9.86 6.77
CA SER A 27 32.15 10.42 7.73
C SER A 27 33.61 10.06 7.43
N ARG A 28 33.85 8.91 6.81
CA ARG A 28 35.22 8.40 6.54
C ARG A 28 35.76 8.76 5.16
N TYR A 29 34.86 8.91 4.17
CA TYR A 29 35.24 9.11 2.78
C TYR A 29 34.73 10.45 2.27
N ASP A 30 35.57 11.14 1.51
CA ASP A 30 35.30 12.50 1.00
C ASP A 30 34.58 12.47 -0.36
N TRP A 31 33.38 11.87 -0.38
CA TRP A 31 32.57 11.82 -1.61
C TRP A 31 31.63 13.03 -1.79
N CYS A 32 31.41 13.81 -0.74
CA CYS A 32 30.53 14.99 -0.74
C CYS A 32 31.24 16.28 -1.15
N SER A 33 32.57 16.33 -1.10
CA SER A 33 33.35 17.51 -1.50
C SER A 33 33.10 17.87 -2.96
N GLY A 34 32.96 19.15 -3.24
CA GLY A 34 32.61 19.68 -4.56
C GLY A 34 31.14 19.49 -4.96
N LYS A 35 30.27 19.04 -4.07
CA LYS A 35 28.85 18.77 -4.37
C LYS A 35 27.92 19.77 -3.67
N GLN A 36 26.82 20.07 -4.35
CA GLN A 36 25.68 20.79 -3.80
C GLN A 36 24.56 19.82 -3.51
N ILE A 37 23.96 19.90 -2.32
CA ILE A 37 22.92 18.98 -1.87
C ILE A 37 21.65 19.78 -1.60
N PHE A 38 20.55 19.28 -2.15
CA PHE A 38 19.23 19.86 -1.98
C PHE A 38 18.30 18.78 -1.42
N VAL A 39 17.62 19.10 -0.33
CA VAL A 39 16.66 18.21 0.36
C VAL A 39 15.33 18.93 0.47
N ASP A 40 14.29 18.36 -0.13
CA ASP A 40 12.95 18.95 -0.19
C ASP A 40 11.86 17.88 0.00
N GLY A 41 10.68 18.29 0.43
CA GLY A 41 9.50 17.44 0.52
C GLY A 41 9.41 16.53 1.73
N PHE A 42 10.30 16.64 2.70
CA PHE A 42 10.26 15.85 3.95
C PHE A 42 9.43 16.55 5.04
N ASN A 43 8.67 15.76 5.80
CA ASN A 43 7.87 16.25 6.93
C ASN A 43 8.58 16.06 8.28
N SER A 44 9.50 15.12 8.37
CA SER A 44 10.42 14.90 9.50
C SER A 44 11.50 13.92 9.10
N PHE A 45 12.49 13.73 9.97
CA PHE A 45 13.57 12.78 9.80
C PHE A 45 13.70 11.85 11.00
N SER A 46 14.05 10.59 10.75
CA SER A 46 14.50 9.69 11.80
C SER A 46 15.87 10.11 12.33
N GLY A 47 16.24 9.67 13.53
CA GLY A 47 17.56 9.99 14.10
C GLY A 47 18.74 9.56 13.22
N SER A 48 18.64 8.40 12.55
CA SER A 48 19.65 7.93 11.59
C SER A 48 19.72 8.78 10.32
N GLN A 49 18.57 9.26 9.84
CA GLN A 49 18.51 10.19 8.70
C GLN A 49 19.11 11.56 9.05
N LEU A 50 18.77 12.11 10.23
CA LEU A 50 19.37 13.36 10.71
C LEU A 50 20.89 13.25 10.83
N MET A 51 21.39 12.14 11.37
CA MET A 51 22.83 11.88 11.46
C MET A 51 23.49 11.84 10.09
N LEU A 52 22.90 11.16 9.12
CA LEU A 52 23.40 11.12 7.74
C LEU A 52 23.40 12.51 7.11
N LEU A 53 22.26 13.21 7.18
CA LEU A 53 22.10 14.54 6.57
C LEU A 53 23.06 15.57 7.19
N LYS A 54 23.25 15.54 8.50
CA LYS A 54 24.22 16.39 9.20
C LYS A 54 25.65 16.11 8.73
N THR A 55 26.05 14.82 8.70
CA THR A 55 27.39 14.41 8.23
C THR A 55 27.63 14.83 6.79
N VAL A 56 26.62 14.71 5.94
CA VAL A 56 26.71 15.05 4.53
C VAL A 56 26.76 16.57 4.32
N SER A 57 25.94 17.34 5.06
CA SER A 57 25.91 18.81 4.94
C SER A 57 27.22 19.47 5.43
N GLU A 58 27.85 18.93 6.46
CA GLU A 58 29.14 19.41 6.98
C GLU A 58 30.30 19.23 5.99
N ARG A 59 30.16 18.33 5.00
CA ARG A 59 31.21 17.96 4.03
C ARG A 59 30.93 18.43 2.61
N ALA A 60 29.70 18.82 2.31
CA ALA A 60 29.31 19.37 1.02
C ALA A 60 29.75 20.83 0.90
N ASP A 61 29.98 21.29 -0.32
CA ASP A 61 30.26 22.70 -0.59
C ASP A 61 29.05 23.60 -0.30
N TYR A 62 27.86 23.04 -0.45
CA TYR A 62 26.58 23.71 -0.18
C TYR A 62 25.51 22.67 0.16
N ALA A 63 24.68 22.94 1.17
CA ALA A 63 23.50 22.14 1.50
C ALA A 63 22.30 23.06 1.73
N CYS A 64 21.18 22.74 1.08
CA CYS A 64 19.92 23.47 1.21
C CYS A 64 18.80 22.51 1.58
N PHE A 65 18.06 22.84 2.63
CA PHE A 65 16.93 22.09 3.13
C PHE A 65 15.68 22.96 3.07
N ALA A 66 14.64 22.49 2.38
CA ALA A 66 13.37 23.18 2.28
C ALA A 66 12.32 22.52 3.18
N PHE A 67 11.70 23.32 4.04
CA PHE A 67 10.65 22.88 4.96
C PHE A 67 9.44 23.80 4.90
N VAL A 68 8.25 23.23 5.13
CA VAL A 68 7.02 24.01 5.37
C VAL A 68 6.88 24.19 6.88
N CYS A 69 7.34 25.34 7.37
CA CYS A 69 7.33 25.68 8.78
C CYS A 69 7.31 27.19 8.95
N ASP A 70 6.52 27.69 9.89
CA ASP A 70 6.67 29.03 10.42
C ASP A 70 7.25 28.95 11.83
N LYS A 71 8.52 29.35 11.99
CA LYS A 71 9.19 29.36 13.30
C LYS A 71 8.60 30.37 14.30
N ASN A 72 7.83 31.35 13.82
CA ASN A 72 7.19 32.34 14.66
C ASN A 72 5.77 31.94 15.06
N ASP A 73 5.28 30.83 14.53
CA ASP A 73 3.97 30.28 14.87
C ASP A 73 4.05 29.57 16.23
N GLU A 74 3.24 30.02 17.19
CA GLU A 74 3.20 29.47 18.55
C GLU A 74 2.44 28.14 18.66
N ARG A 75 1.79 27.69 17.56
CA ARG A 75 1.07 26.42 17.52
C ARG A 75 2.04 25.24 17.60
N ASP A 76 1.71 24.25 18.41
CA ASP A 76 2.53 23.05 18.62
C ASP A 76 2.69 22.17 17.36
N ILE A 77 1.90 22.42 16.31
CA ILE A 77 1.95 21.64 15.06
C ILE A 77 3.33 21.67 14.39
N PHE A 78 4.08 22.77 14.56
CA PHE A 78 5.43 22.92 13.97
C PHE A 78 6.56 22.45 14.88
N ARG A 79 6.26 21.98 16.09
CA ARG A 79 7.27 21.63 17.10
C ARG A 79 8.25 20.58 16.62
N THR A 80 7.76 19.50 15.99
CA THR A 80 8.61 18.40 15.50
C THR A 80 9.52 18.87 14.37
N ILE A 81 8.96 19.57 13.37
CA ILE A 81 9.76 20.04 12.23
C ILE A 81 10.73 21.16 12.63
N SER A 82 10.36 22.02 13.59
CA SER A 82 11.27 23.04 14.13
C SER A 82 12.47 22.42 14.83
N ALA A 83 12.29 21.32 15.57
CA ALA A 83 13.39 20.58 16.18
C ALA A 83 14.33 19.97 15.12
N ASP A 84 13.80 19.45 14.02
CA ASP A 84 14.60 18.93 12.89
C ASP A 84 15.39 20.07 12.22
N ILE A 85 14.77 21.24 12.01
CA ILE A 85 15.44 22.43 11.47
C ILE A 85 16.58 22.88 12.40
N ASP A 86 16.35 22.94 13.70
CA ASP A 86 17.38 23.32 14.68
C ASP A 86 18.53 22.32 14.71
N ALA A 87 18.24 21.02 14.61
CA ALA A 87 19.25 19.97 14.54
C ALA A 87 20.13 20.06 13.28
N LEU A 88 19.57 20.47 12.14
CA LEU A 88 20.28 20.59 10.86
C LEU A 88 20.98 21.95 10.68
N SER A 89 20.42 23.03 11.21
CA SER A 89 20.97 24.39 11.05
C SER A 89 22.35 24.56 11.71
N GLY A 90 22.65 23.81 12.78
CA GLY A 90 23.89 23.98 13.53
C GLY A 90 24.08 25.41 14.09
N GLU A 91 25.31 25.80 14.36
CA GLU A 91 25.63 27.16 14.88
C GLU A 91 25.63 28.23 13.76
N ASP A 92 25.85 27.86 12.51
CA ASP A 92 26.04 28.76 11.36
C ASP A 92 24.87 28.80 10.39
N GLY A 93 23.87 27.91 10.56
CA GLY A 93 22.72 27.83 9.65
C GLY A 93 21.70 28.95 9.91
N ILE A 94 21.46 29.81 8.91
CA ILE A 94 20.46 30.86 9.00
C ILE A 94 19.24 30.43 8.19
N PRO A 95 18.08 30.16 8.83
CA PRO A 95 16.86 29.91 8.09
C PRO A 95 16.42 31.17 7.34
N GLU A 96 16.24 31.07 6.04
CA GLU A 96 15.65 32.12 5.23
C GLU A 96 14.16 31.83 5.03
N PRO A 97 13.24 32.55 5.70
CA PRO A 97 11.83 32.34 5.53
C PRO A 97 11.37 32.87 4.18
N ILE A 98 10.65 32.05 3.42
CA ILE A 98 9.89 32.47 2.23
C ILE A 98 8.45 32.72 2.68
N CYS A 99 8.11 33.97 2.98
CA CYS A 99 6.81 34.35 3.57
C CYS A 99 5.78 34.78 2.52
N GLU A 100 6.02 34.63 1.23
CA GLU A 100 5.09 35.05 0.19
C GLU A 100 4.16 33.88 -0.20
N ASN A 101 2.87 34.20 -0.41
CA ASN A 101 1.92 33.26 -1.01
C ASN A 101 2.21 33.11 -2.51
N THR A 102 3.31 32.44 -2.83
CA THR A 102 3.78 32.24 -4.20
C THR A 102 2.87 31.32 -5.01
N ARG A 103 2.01 30.53 -4.36
CA ARG A 103 1.07 29.60 -5.01
C ARG A 103 -0.23 30.25 -5.44
N GLY A 104 -0.52 31.50 -5.02
CA GLY A 104 -1.79 32.15 -5.30
C GLY A 104 -2.99 31.44 -4.64
N MET A 105 -2.81 30.91 -3.43
CA MET A 105 -3.85 30.15 -2.72
C MET A 105 -5.08 30.99 -2.43
N ALA A 106 -6.26 30.39 -2.52
CA ALA A 106 -7.54 31.01 -2.18
C ALA A 106 -7.58 31.46 -0.72
N THR A 107 -8.20 32.60 -0.47
CA THR A 107 -8.23 33.27 0.84
C THR A 107 -8.75 32.35 1.95
N GLY A 108 -9.79 31.55 1.68
CA GLY A 108 -10.35 30.63 2.67
C GLY A 108 -9.38 29.53 3.09
N ILE A 109 -8.57 29.00 2.15
CA ILE A 109 -7.56 27.98 2.45
C ILE A 109 -6.44 28.60 3.30
N VAL A 110 -5.99 29.82 2.95
CA VAL A 110 -4.98 30.54 3.73
C VAL A 110 -5.49 30.78 5.14
N ARG A 111 -6.73 31.31 5.30
CA ARG A 111 -7.30 31.56 6.63
C ARG A 111 -7.49 30.28 7.45
N ALA A 112 -7.95 29.19 6.82
CA ALA A 112 -8.01 27.89 7.49
C ALA A 112 -6.64 27.45 7.99
N SER A 113 -5.59 27.58 7.17
CA SER A 113 -4.23 27.22 7.54
C SER A 113 -3.64 28.08 8.66
N GLU A 114 -3.97 29.35 8.72
CA GLU A 114 -3.50 30.28 9.76
C GLU A 114 -4.18 30.06 11.11
N LEU A 115 -5.47 29.71 11.11
CA LEU A 115 -6.27 29.68 12.33
C LEU A 115 -6.60 28.29 12.88
N ILE A 116 -6.45 27.24 12.10
CA ILE A 116 -6.69 25.87 12.60
C ILE A 116 -5.87 25.63 13.88
N TRP A 117 -6.53 25.13 14.92
CA TRP A 117 -5.99 24.93 16.29
C TRP A 117 -5.53 26.22 17.01
N SER A 118 -5.94 27.41 16.56
CA SER A 118 -5.58 28.67 17.23
C SER A 118 -6.57 29.13 18.30
N ASN A 119 -7.76 28.52 18.37
CA ASN A 119 -8.89 28.94 19.21
C ASN A 119 -9.35 30.42 18.96
N THR A 120 -9.08 30.97 17.77
CA THR A 120 -9.40 32.35 17.43
C THR A 120 -10.42 32.37 16.27
N PRO A 121 -11.73 32.48 16.55
CA PRO A 121 -12.75 32.49 15.49
C PRO A 121 -12.65 33.71 14.55
N ASP A 122 -12.91 33.48 13.26
CA ASP A 122 -13.00 34.53 12.24
C ASP A 122 -14.33 34.41 11.44
N PRO A 123 -15.42 34.97 11.97
CA PRO A 123 -16.74 34.87 11.35
C PRO A 123 -16.89 35.69 10.08
N GLU A 124 -15.94 36.56 9.74
CA GLU A 124 -16.00 37.41 8.55
C GLU A 124 -15.14 36.89 7.38
N ALA A 125 -14.38 35.81 7.59
CA ALA A 125 -13.51 35.25 6.55
C ALA A 125 -14.33 34.70 5.35
N ASP A 126 -13.85 34.92 4.12
CA ASP A 126 -14.40 34.26 2.94
C ASP A 126 -13.93 32.80 2.87
N MET A 127 -14.82 31.90 3.22
CA MET A 127 -14.57 30.45 3.25
C MET A 127 -15.17 29.70 2.05
N SER A 128 -15.54 30.41 0.97
CA SER A 128 -16.15 29.79 -0.22
C SER A 128 -15.29 28.72 -0.91
N SER A 129 -14.00 28.72 -0.64
CA SER A 129 -13.04 27.72 -1.15
C SER A 129 -12.93 26.45 -0.28
N VAL A 130 -13.57 26.41 0.89
CA VAL A 130 -13.53 25.29 1.83
C VAL A 130 -14.94 24.73 2.03
N ARG A 131 -15.12 23.44 1.79
CA ARG A 131 -16.39 22.74 1.96
C ARG A 131 -16.24 21.54 2.87
N VAL A 132 -17.27 21.28 3.68
CA VAL A 132 -17.35 20.11 4.58
C VAL A 132 -18.55 19.27 4.17
N ILE A 133 -18.33 18.00 3.85
CA ILE A 133 -19.36 17.12 3.30
C ILE A 133 -19.46 15.83 4.14
N ARG A 134 -20.69 15.50 4.54
CA ARG A 134 -21.02 14.23 5.18
C ARG A 134 -21.63 13.28 4.18
N ALA A 135 -21.15 12.04 4.13
CA ALA A 135 -21.73 10.93 3.36
C ALA A 135 -22.33 9.86 4.29
N ASP A 136 -23.16 8.97 3.75
CA ASP A 136 -23.72 7.85 4.53
C ASP A 136 -22.65 6.79 4.81
N ASP A 137 -21.88 6.43 3.79
CA ASP A 137 -20.80 5.44 3.86
C ASP A 137 -19.64 5.82 2.95
N VAL A 138 -18.59 5.00 2.96
CA VAL A 138 -17.37 5.22 2.17
C VAL A 138 -17.64 5.18 0.66
N TYR A 139 -18.59 4.35 0.19
CA TYR A 139 -18.95 4.28 -1.23
C TYR A 139 -19.69 5.55 -1.67
N GLY A 140 -20.64 6.03 -0.86
CA GLY A 140 -21.34 7.30 -1.10
C GLY A 140 -20.40 8.49 -1.07
N GLU A 141 -19.40 8.49 -0.19
CA GLU A 141 -18.35 9.51 -0.13
C GLU A 141 -17.55 9.54 -1.43
N MET A 142 -17.06 8.38 -1.91
CA MET A 142 -16.31 8.30 -3.15
C MET A 142 -17.15 8.61 -4.39
N ASP A 143 -18.43 8.26 -4.39
CA ASP A 143 -19.36 8.63 -5.48
C ASP A 143 -19.57 10.15 -5.55
N PHE A 144 -19.72 10.83 -4.41
CA PHE A 144 -19.78 12.29 -4.32
C PHE A 144 -18.48 12.93 -4.84
N ILE A 145 -17.33 12.46 -4.37
CA ILE A 145 -16.00 12.98 -4.79
C ILE A 145 -15.85 12.84 -6.31
N ALA A 146 -16.16 11.66 -6.87
CA ALA A 146 -16.05 11.43 -8.30
C ALA A 146 -17.00 12.33 -9.12
N ALA A 147 -18.26 12.52 -8.67
CA ALA A 147 -19.20 13.41 -9.29
C ALA A 147 -18.72 14.87 -9.28
N GLU A 148 -18.21 15.35 -8.13
CA GLU A 148 -17.69 16.70 -8.00
C GLU A 148 -16.41 16.92 -8.83
N ILE A 149 -15.50 15.95 -8.88
CA ILE A 149 -14.33 15.98 -9.78
C ILE A 149 -14.79 16.12 -11.24
N LYS A 150 -15.80 15.34 -11.65
CA LYS A 150 -16.32 15.41 -13.01
C LYS A 150 -16.93 16.79 -13.30
N ARG A 151 -17.62 17.40 -12.33
CA ARG A 151 -18.15 18.77 -12.43
C ARG A 151 -17.01 19.78 -12.58
N LEU A 152 -15.99 19.74 -11.72
CA LEU A 152 -14.83 20.64 -11.78
C LEU A 152 -14.14 20.60 -13.14
N VAL A 153 -13.95 19.39 -13.69
CA VAL A 153 -13.31 19.22 -14.99
C VAL A 153 -14.20 19.71 -16.13
N SER A 154 -15.51 19.37 -16.11
CA SER A 154 -16.41 19.69 -17.23
C SER A 154 -16.91 21.11 -17.24
N GLU A 155 -17.11 21.73 -16.07
CA GLU A 155 -17.73 23.06 -15.93
C GLU A 155 -16.71 24.15 -15.60
N GLU A 156 -15.68 23.85 -14.80
CA GLU A 156 -14.68 24.83 -14.36
C GLU A 156 -13.31 24.68 -15.10
N GLY A 157 -13.15 23.64 -15.93
CA GLY A 157 -11.98 23.49 -16.79
C GLY A 157 -10.72 23.00 -16.09
N TYR A 158 -10.85 22.34 -14.92
CA TYR A 158 -9.72 21.69 -14.25
C TYR A 158 -9.22 20.50 -15.07
N ARG A 159 -7.94 20.18 -14.91
CA ARG A 159 -7.37 18.91 -15.39
C ARG A 159 -7.42 17.87 -14.27
N TYR A 160 -7.51 16.61 -14.64
CA TYR A 160 -7.48 15.53 -13.64
C TYR A 160 -6.20 15.54 -12.80
N GLY A 161 -5.03 15.81 -13.41
CA GLY A 161 -3.75 15.92 -12.70
C GLY A 161 -3.61 17.15 -11.78
N GLU A 162 -4.57 18.08 -11.79
CA GLU A 162 -4.65 19.22 -10.85
C GLU A 162 -5.52 18.91 -9.62
N ILE A 163 -6.00 17.65 -9.50
CA ILE A 163 -6.92 17.22 -8.44
C ILE A 163 -6.30 16.04 -7.68
N ALA A 164 -6.31 16.12 -6.35
CA ALA A 164 -5.87 15.06 -5.46
C ALA A 164 -6.97 14.65 -4.49
N VAL A 165 -7.04 13.35 -4.21
CA VAL A 165 -7.86 12.77 -3.12
C VAL A 165 -6.88 12.15 -2.12
N LEU A 166 -6.88 12.66 -0.91
CA LEU A 166 -5.98 12.22 0.16
C LEU A 166 -6.79 11.59 1.29
N CYS A 167 -6.32 10.49 1.85
CA CYS A 167 -6.95 9.84 2.99
C CYS A 167 -5.90 9.26 3.93
N SER A 168 -6.22 9.15 5.22
CA SER A 168 -5.33 8.55 6.22
C SER A 168 -5.40 7.02 6.23
N THR A 169 -6.49 6.45 5.71
CA THR A 169 -6.71 5.01 5.57
C THR A 169 -6.89 4.60 4.10
N PRO A 170 -5.84 4.76 3.28
CA PRO A 170 -5.96 4.61 1.82
C PRO A 170 -6.37 3.20 1.38
N ALA A 171 -6.03 2.17 2.15
CA ALA A 171 -6.40 0.78 1.85
C ALA A 171 -7.93 0.57 1.85
N GLU A 172 -8.67 1.21 2.76
CA GLU A 172 -10.13 1.11 2.85
C GLU A 172 -10.84 1.89 1.75
N HIS A 173 -10.26 3.01 1.31
CA HIS A 173 -10.83 3.90 0.31
C HIS A 173 -10.55 3.45 -1.13
N ARG A 174 -9.55 2.59 -1.34
CA ARG A 174 -9.11 2.19 -2.68
C ARG A 174 -10.22 1.57 -3.53
N THR A 175 -10.83 0.48 -3.06
CA THR A 175 -11.88 -0.23 -3.82
C THR A 175 -13.13 0.64 -4.06
N PRO A 176 -13.65 1.39 -3.06
CA PRO A 176 -14.71 2.37 -3.29
C PRO A 176 -14.33 3.42 -4.34
N ALA A 177 -13.12 3.97 -4.28
CA ALA A 177 -12.64 4.96 -5.23
C ALA A 177 -12.51 4.37 -6.65
N GLU A 178 -11.85 3.22 -6.82
CA GLU A 178 -11.73 2.55 -8.12
C GLU A 178 -13.11 2.32 -8.75
N SER A 179 -14.11 1.91 -7.96
CA SER A 179 -15.48 1.70 -8.41
C SER A 179 -16.17 3.00 -8.85
N ALA A 180 -16.11 4.05 -8.01
CA ALA A 180 -16.74 5.33 -8.30
C ALA A 180 -16.08 6.03 -9.51
N PHE A 181 -14.74 6.05 -9.56
CA PHE A 181 -14.01 6.71 -10.64
C PHE A 181 -14.19 6.00 -11.97
N ALA A 182 -14.26 4.66 -11.99
CA ALA A 182 -14.60 3.89 -13.19
C ALA A 182 -16.02 4.22 -13.69
N LYS A 183 -17.00 4.37 -12.77
CA LYS A 183 -18.38 4.74 -13.08
C LYS A 183 -18.49 6.10 -13.79
N TYR A 184 -17.66 7.07 -13.39
CA TYR A 184 -17.62 8.42 -13.96
C TYR A 184 -16.55 8.58 -15.06
N GLU A 185 -15.89 7.50 -15.47
CA GLU A 185 -14.81 7.52 -16.48
C GLU A 185 -13.70 8.54 -16.13
N ILE A 186 -13.29 8.54 -14.85
CA ILE A 186 -12.23 9.40 -14.35
C ILE A 186 -10.93 8.59 -14.29
N PRO A 187 -9.85 9.03 -14.94
CA PRO A 187 -8.56 8.37 -14.82
C PRO A 187 -8.00 8.54 -13.41
N LEU A 188 -7.71 7.42 -12.75
CA LEU A 188 -7.24 7.36 -11.36
C LEU A 188 -5.85 6.74 -11.28
N PHE A 189 -4.96 7.38 -10.53
CA PHE A 189 -3.70 6.81 -10.07
C PHE A 189 -3.75 6.63 -8.55
N CYS A 190 -3.65 5.38 -8.10
CA CYS A 190 -3.56 5.08 -6.67
C CYS A 190 -2.08 5.04 -6.25
N ASP A 191 -1.63 6.06 -5.53
CA ASP A 191 -0.29 6.13 -4.92
C ASP A 191 -0.26 5.34 -3.59
N ILE A 192 -0.75 4.10 -3.66
CA ILE A 192 -0.84 3.18 -2.53
C ILE A 192 -0.10 1.92 -2.94
N PRO A 193 0.99 1.56 -2.24
CA PRO A 193 1.67 0.31 -2.53
C PRO A 193 0.73 -0.87 -2.29
N GLU A 194 0.77 -1.82 -3.21
CA GLU A 194 0.06 -3.08 -3.04
C GLU A 194 0.96 -4.10 -2.36
N VAL A 195 0.55 -4.59 -1.19
CA VAL A 195 1.19 -5.76 -0.60
C VAL A 195 0.98 -6.96 -1.54
N ILE A 196 2.06 -7.61 -1.95
CA ILE A 196 1.99 -8.67 -2.95
C ILE A 196 1.37 -9.98 -2.46
N LEU A 197 1.14 -10.12 -1.16
CA LEU A 197 0.60 -11.34 -0.55
C LEU A 197 -0.68 -11.84 -1.21
N ASN A 198 -1.59 -10.92 -1.53
CA ASN A 198 -2.90 -11.25 -2.11
C ASN A 198 -2.93 -11.20 -3.65
N ALA A 199 -1.78 -10.94 -4.28
CA ALA A 199 -1.71 -10.89 -5.73
C ALA A 199 -1.99 -12.29 -6.34
N PRO A 200 -2.71 -12.36 -7.47
CA PRO A 200 -3.09 -13.66 -8.06
C PRO A 200 -1.89 -14.57 -8.39
N LEU A 201 -0.77 -13.99 -8.77
CA LEU A 201 0.47 -14.74 -9.05
C LEU A 201 1.10 -15.29 -7.77
N THR A 202 1.12 -14.49 -6.69
CA THR A 202 1.57 -14.93 -5.36
C THR A 202 0.68 -16.06 -4.84
N ASN A 203 -0.64 -15.94 -5.05
CA ASN A 203 -1.60 -16.98 -4.65
C ASN A 203 -1.37 -18.32 -5.37
N LEU A 204 -0.93 -18.33 -6.63
CA LEU A 204 -0.53 -19.57 -7.30
C LEU A 204 0.60 -20.26 -6.54
N ILE A 205 1.66 -19.53 -6.17
CA ILE A 205 2.83 -20.07 -5.49
C ILE A 205 2.46 -20.56 -4.09
N LEU A 206 1.74 -19.73 -3.33
CA LEU A 206 1.32 -20.08 -1.97
C LEU A 206 0.37 -21.29 -1.94
N SER A 207 -0.57 -21.39 -2.91
CA SER A 207 -1.45 -22.55 -3.01
C SER A 207 -0.70 -23.82 -3.41
N LEU A 208 0.30 -23.72 -4.30
CA LEU A 208 1.20 -24.84 -4.61
C LEU A 208 1.96 -25.31 -3.38
N LEU A 209 2.61 -24.39 -2.65
CA LEU A 209 3.35 -24.72 -1.44
C LEU A 209 2.47 -25.38 -0.37
N LYS A 210 1.27 -24.85 -0.19
CA LYS A 210 0.30 -25.41 0.76
C LYS A 210 -0.19 -26.80 0.33
N ALA A 211 -0.39 -27.02 -0.97
CA ALA A 211 -0.76 -28.34 -1.51
C ALA A 211 0.38 -29.37 -1.40
N LEU A 212 1.64 -28.93 -1.50
CA LEU A 212 2.82 -29.78 -1.30
C LEU A 212 2.99 -30.20 0.16
N ASP A 213 2.72 -29.30 1.10
CA ASP A 213 2.78 -29.58 2.53
C ASP A 213 1.64 -30.51 2.95
N GLU A 214 0.40 -30.09 2.73
CA GLU A 214 -0.82 -30.82 3.04
C GLU A 214 -1.73 -30.93 1.80
N PRO A 215 -1.75 -32.08 1.08
CA PRO A 215 -2.55 -32.27 -0.12
C PRO A 215 -4.02 -32.56 0.20
N SER A 216 -4.67 -31.69 0.96
CA SER A 216 -6.10 -31.76 1.18
C SER A 216 -6.87 -31.41 -0.12
N ALA A 217 -8.12 -31.85 -0.24
CA ALA A 217 -8.96 -31.47 -1.37
C ALA A 217 -9.06 -29.94 -1.52
N GLU A 218 -9.18 -29.23 -0.41
CA GLU A 218 -9.25 -27.76 -0.36
C GLU A 218 -7.99 -27.10 -0.91
N ASN A 219 -6.79 -27.54 -0.48
CA ASN A 219 -5.52 -26.99 -0.91
C ASN A 219 -5.25 -27.25 -2.40
N LEU A 220 -5.57 -28.45 -2.89
CA LEU A 220 -5.44 -28.80 -4.29
C LEU A 220 -6.44 -28.06 -5.17
N LEU A 221 -7.70 -27.86 -4.70
CA LEU A 221 -8.67 -27.02 -5.38
C LEU A 221 -8.24 -25.55 -5.44
N SER A 222 -7.67 -25.01 -4.38
CA SER A 222 -7.12 -23.65 -4.36
C SER A 222 -6.03 -23.48 -5.42
N TYR A 223 -5.15 -24.47 -5.58
CA TYR A 223 -4.13 -24.46 -6.63
C TYR A 223 -4.74 -24.52 -8.03
N VAL A 224 -5.69 -25.43 -8.27
CA VAL A 224 -6.37 -25.57 -9.59
C VAL A 224 -7.16 -24.32 -9.97
N ARG A 225 -7.74 -23.63 -9.01
CA ARG A 225 -8.51 -22.39 -9.23
C ARG A 225 -7.65 -21.14 -9.47
N SER A 226 -6.33 -21.26 -9.37
CA SER A 226 -5.45 -20.11 -9.60
C SER A 226 -5.53 -19.63 -11.06
N SER A 227 -5.76 -18.33 -11.24
CA SER A 227 -5.89 -17.70 -12.56
C SER A 227 -4.60 -17.72 -13.40
N PHE A 228 -3.45 -17.87 -12.76
CA PHE A 228 -2.14 -17.95 -13.40
C PHE A 228 -1.71 -19.39 -13.75
N LEU A 229 -2.43 -20.40 -13.27
CA LEU A 229 -2.14 -21.79 -13.62
C LEU A 229 -2.44 -22.05 -15.11
N ARG A 230 -1.46 -22.58 -15.81
CA ARG A 230 -1.61 -23.13 -17.16
C ARG A 230 -1.23 -24.61 -17.11
N VAL A 231 -1.97 -25.43 -17.81
CA VAL A 231 -1.72 -26.87 -17.91
C VAL A 231 -1.43 -27.26 -19.35
N ARG A 232 -0.68 -28.35 -19.55
CA ARG A 232 -0.40 -28.85 -20.89
C ARG A 232 -1.63 -29.54 -21.46
N ASP A 233 -1.97 -29.21 -22.68
CA ASP A 233 -3.00 -29.90 -23.45
C ASP A 233 -2.45 -31.17 -24.12
N ASP A 234 -3.27 -31.91 -24.86
CA ASP A 234 -2.90 -33.12 -25.59
C ASP A 234 -1.82 -32.89 -26.67
N LYS A 235 -1.58 -31.64 -27.06
CA LYS A 235 -0.51 -31.22 -27.98
C LYS A 235 0.77 -30.78 -27.29
N GLY A 236 0.75 -30.74 -25.95
CA GLY A 236 1.86 -30.26 -25.13
C GLY A 236 1.95 -28.73 -25.00
N GLU A 237 0.92 -28.00 -25.49
CA GLU A 237 0.87 -26.55 -25.36
C GLU A 237 0.22 -26.14 -24.03
N PHE A 238 0.69 -25.04 -23.43
CA PHE A 238 0.12 -24.54 -22.19
C PHE A 238 -1.19 -23.76 -22.45
N ARG A 239 -2.25 -24.11 -21.72
CA ARG A 239 -3.53 -23.42 -21.75
C ARG A 239 -4.10 -23.19 -20.35
N ALA A 240 -4.92 -22.16 -20.20
CA ALA A 240 -5.72 -21.97 -18.99
C ALA A 240 -6.78 -23.07 -18.86
N LEU A 241 -7.04 -23.50 -17.64
CA LEU A 241 -8.21 -24.34 -17.36
C LEU A 241 -9.48 -23.52 -17.57
N SER A 242 -10.48 -24.12 -18.22
CA SER A 242 -11.79 -23.49 -18.35
C SER A 242 -12.56 -23.60 -17.02
N LEU A 243 -13.52 -22.69 -16.79
CA LEU A 243 -14.42 -22.81 -15.64
C LEU A 243 -15.14 -24.17 -15.61
N ALA A 244 -15.53 -24.70 -16.78
CA ALA A 244 -16.17 -26.00 -16.86
C ALA A 244 -15.27 -27.17 -16.46
N ASP A 245 -13.94 -27.05 -16.69
CA ASP A 245 -12.96 -28.04 -16.25
C ASP A 245 -12.82 -28.00 -14.72
N ILE A 246 -12.69 -26.77 -14.17
CA ILE A 246 -12.58 -26.55 -12.72
C ILE A 246 -13.85 -27.01 -11.98
N ASP A 247 -15.04 -26.63 -12.47
CA ASP A 247 -16.32 -27.05 -11.89
C ASP A 247 -16.51 -28.57 -11.95
N SER A 248 -16.07 -29.22 -13.06
CA SER A 248 -16.12 -30.66 -13.17
C SER A 248 -15.23 -31.36 -12.15
N PHE A 249 -14.02 -30.82 -11.93
CA PHE A 249 -13.08 -31.35 -10.95
C PHE A 249 -13.59 -31.16 -9.52
N ASP A 250 -14.07 -29.95 -9.18
CA ASP A 250 -14.65 -29.64 -7.88
C ASP A 250 -15.89 -30.51 -7.60
N GLY A 251 -16.82 -30.60 -8.55
CA GLY A 251 -18.04 -31.39 -8.43
C GLY A 251 -17.75 -32.89 -8.27
N TYR A 252 -16.70 -33.41 -8.92
CA TYR A 252 -16.28 -34.80 -8.78
C TYR A 252 -15.74 -35.06 -7.37
N ILE A 253 -14.83 -34.20 -6.87
CA ILE A 253 -14.26 -34.33 -5.53
C ILE A 253 -15.35 -34.25 -4.46
N PHE A 254 -16.24 -33.25 -4.58
CA PHE A 254 -17.35 -33.07 -3.63
C PHE A 254 -18.31 -34.26 -3.62
N ARG A 255 -18.68 -34.76 -4.81
CA ARG A 255 -19.63 -35.90 -4.93
C ARG A 255 -19.10 -37.19 -4.31
N TRP A 256 -17.82 -37.46 -4.53
CA TRP A 256 -17.17 -38.69 -4.07
C TRP A 256 -16.43 -38.54 -2.74
N GLN A 257 -16.44 -37.31 -2.17
CA GLN A 257 -15.75 -36.96 -0.92
C GLN A 257 -14.29 -37.44 -0.89
N LEU A 258 -13.57 -37.18 -1.97
CA LEU A 258 -12.18 -37.59 -2.12
C LEU A 258 -11.26 -36.75 -1.26
N HIS A 259 -10.29 -37.37 -0.62
CA HIS A 259 -9.34 -36.71 0.29
C HIS A 259 -7.89 -37.16 -0.01
N GLY A 260 -6.96 -36.21 0.03
CA GLY A 260 -5.52 -36.44 0.07
C GLY A 260 -5.03 -37.41 -0.99
N ASP A 261 -4.43 -38.53 -0.58
CA ASP A 261 -3.80 -39.50 -1.48
C ASP A 261 -4.78 -40.19 -2.45
N GLN A 262 -6.11 -40.14 -2.20
CA GLN A 262 -7.11 -40.68 -3.13
C GLN A 262 -7.14 -39.90 -4.47
N LEU A 263 -6.71 -38.63 -4.45
CA LEU A 263 -6.62 -37.79 -5.64
C LEU A 263 -5.42 -38.19 -6.56
N GLN A 264 -4.54 -39.07 -6.10
CA GLN A 264 -3.50 -39.66 -6.96
C GLN A 264 -4.02 -40.75 -7.87
N SER A 265 -5.11 -41.43 -7.45
CA SER A 265 -5.69 -42.54 -8.20
C SER A 265 -6.57 -42.04 -9.35
N GLU A 266 -6.62 -42.82 -10.45
CA GLU A 266 -7.48 -42.56 -11.60
C GLU A 266 -8.95 -42.47 -11.17
N PHE A 267 -9.65 -41.46 -11.71
CA PHE A 267 -11.07 -41.26 -11.44
C PHE A 267 -11.89 -42.28 -12.22
N THR A 268 -12.65 -43.10 -11.51
CA THR A 268 -13.45 -44.16 -12.14
C THR A 268 -14.76 -43.63 -12.69
N THR A 269 -15.14 -44.16 -13.87
CA THR A 269 -16.42 -43.85 -14.51
C THR A 269 -17.42 -44.99 -14.38
N ASP A 270 -17.08 -46.06 -13.66
CA ASP A 270 -17.90 -47.26 -13.51
C ASP A 270 -19.27 -46.96 -12.86
N LYS A 271 -20.35 -47.39 -13.54
CA LYS A 271 -21.76 -47.24 -13.11
C LYS A 271 -22.29 -45.79 -13.08
N MET A 272 -21.70 -44.89 -13.85
CA MET A 272 -22.17 -43.51 -13.97
C MET A 272 -23.16 -43.34 -15.14
N SER A 273 -24.00 -42.29 -15.12
CA SER A 273 -24.79 -41.85 -16.26
C SER A 273 -23.87 -41.28 -17.35
N LYS A 274 -24.38 -41.14 -18.60
CA LYS A 274 -23.55 -40.55 -19.69
C LYS A 274 -23.11 -39.12 -19.41
N GLU A 275 -23.92 -38.33 -18.72
CA GLU A 275 -23.57 -36.95 -18.33
C GLU A 275 -22.51 -36.93 -17.22
N ASP A 276 -22.63 -37.81 -16.23
CA ASP A 276 -21.65 -37.98 -15.15
C ASP A 276 -20.31 -38.52 -15.70
N CYS A 277 -20.32 -39.38 -16.72
CA CYS A 277 -19.09 -39.84 -17.37
C CYS A 277 -18.32 -38.69 -18.04
N ALA A 278 -19.02 -37.81 -18.77
CA ALA A 278 -18.39 -36.66 -19.42
C ALA A 278 -17.80 -35.66 -18.37
N GLN A 279 -18.44 -35.50 -17.23
CA GLN A 279 -17.92 -34.70 -16.12
C GLN A 279 -16.69 -35.38 -15.49
N ALA A 280 -16.75 -36.69 -15.25
CA ALA A 280 -15.65 -37.45 -14.70
C ALA A 280 -14.39 -37.44 -15.61
N GLU A 281 -14.60 -37.56 -16.95
CA GLU A 281 -13.51 -37.47 -17.93
C GLU A 281 -12.81 -36.09 -17.90
N ARG A 282 -13.58 -34.99 -17.78
CA ARG A 282 -13.01 -33.65 -17.62
C ARG A 282 -12.25 -33.52 -16.30
N ALA A 283 -12.83 -34.02 -15.20
CA ALA A 283 -12.19 -34.01 -13.89
C ALA A 283 -10.88 -34.82 -13.91
N GLU A 284 -10.86 -35.97 -14.57
CA GLU A 284 -9.67 -36.79 -14.76
C GLU A 284 -8.58 -36.06 -15.56
N HIS A 285 -8.98 -35.34 -16.62
CA HIS A 285 -8.05 -34.53 -17.40
C HIS A 285 -7.38 -33.45 -16.50
N VAL A 286 -8.16 -32.75 -15.67
CA VAL A 286 -7.60 -31.77 -14.71
C VAL A 286 -6.67 -32.45 -13.70
N ARG A 287 -7.07 -33.62 -13.18
CA ARG A 287 -6.24 -34.41 -12.25
C ARG A 287 -4.87 -34.75 -12.87
N VAL A 288 -4.87 -35.30 -14.07
CA VAL A 288 -3.64 -35.70 -14.77
C VAL A 288 -2.77 -34.50 -15.10
N ALA A 289 -3.38 -33.40 -15.57
CA ALA A 289 -2.64 -32.23 -16.03
C ALA A 289 -2.14 -31.32 -14.89
N ALA A 290 -2.83 -31.23 -13.77
CA ALA A 290 -2.51 -30.30 -12.69
C ALA A 290 -2.09 -31.01 -11.39
N ILE A 291 -2.77 -32.10 -10.99
CA ILE A 291 -2.55 -32.69 -9.67
C ILE A 291 -1.43 -33.73 -9.68
N VAL A 292 -1.36 -34.59 -10.71
CA VAL A 292 -0.32 -35.61 -10.80
C VAL A 292 1.09 -35.00 -10.73
N PRO A 293 1.42 -33.91 -11.46
CA PRO A 293 2.72 -33.26 -11.35
C PRO A 293 3.03 -32.73 -9.93
N VAL A 294 2.03 -32.16 -9.24
CA VAL A 294 2.20 -31.69 -7.85
C VAL A 294 2.52 -32.85 -6.90
N MET A 295 1.81 -33.98 -7.07
CA MET A 295 2.03 -35.15 -6.23
C MET A 295 3.38 -35.79 -6.48
N GLN A 296 3.85 -35.80 -7.74
CA GLN A 296 5.21 -36.27 -8.09
C GLN A 296 6.29 -35.37 -7.44
N LEU A 297 6.12 -34.05 -7.52
CA LEU A 297 7.02 -33.12 -6.84
C LEU A 297 7.03 -33.36 -5.33
N ARG A 298 5.86 -33.58 -4.73
CA ARG A 298 5.74 -33.89 -3.30
C ARG A 298 6.48 -35.17 -2.92
N ASP A 299 6.35 -36.21 -3.71
CA ASP A 299 7.07 -37.48 -3.45
C ASP A 299 8.58 -37.29 -3.56
N GLU A 300 9.07 -36.52 -4.54
CA GLU A 300 10.48 -36.15 -4.67
C GLU A 300 10.99 -35.37 -3.44
N ILE A 301 10.21 -34.37 -2.96
CA ILE A 301 10.55 -33.62 -1.75
C ILE A 301 10.60 -34.53 -0.53
N ARG A 302 9.66 -35.48 -0.38
CA ARG A 302 9.65 -36.44 0.72
C ARG A 302 10.87 -37.36 0.70
N GLU A 303 11.33 -37.80 -0.47
CA GLU A 303 12.54 -38.60 -0.62
C GLU A 303 13.78 -37.80 -0.21
N LYS A 304 13.89 -36.55 -0.64
CA LYS A 304 14.97 -35.63 -0.28
C LYS A 304 14.98 -35.32 1.23
N SER A 305 13.81 -35.09 1.80
CA SER A 305 13.69 -34.85 3.24
C SER A 305 14.12 -36.07 4.08
N LYS A 306 13.78 -37.29 3.65
CA LYS A 306 14.27 -38.54 4.31
C LYS A 306 15.79 -38.72 4.19
N ALA A 307 16.40 -38.22 3.13
CA ALA A 307 17.84 -38.25 2.92
C ALA A 307 18.59 -37.10 3.63
N HIS A 308 17.89 -36.19 4.31
CA HIS A 308 18.47 -34.97 4.89
C HIS A 308 19.12 -34.06 3.84
N GLU A 309 18.56 -34.00 2.63
CA GLU A 309 19.05 -33.20 1.50
C GLU A 309 18.05 -32.13 1.06
N CYS A 310 16.91 -31.94 1.78
CA CYS A 310 15.90 -30.92 1.48
C CYS A 310 16.32 -29.58 2.09
N THR A 311 17.28 -28.92 1.46
CA THR A 311 17.74 -27.58 1.89
C THR A 311 16.89 -26.48 1.30
N GLY A 312 16.94 -25.28 1.88
CA GLY A 312 16.23 -24.11 1.36
C GLY A 312 16.65 -23.77 -0.07
N ALA A 313 17.94 -23.94 -0.41
CA ALA A 313 18.42 -23.75 -1.77
C ALA A 313 17.80 -24.76 -2.75
N TRP A 314 17.90 -26.06 -2.43
CA TRP A 314 17.35 -27.11 -3.29
C TRP A 314 15.83 -26.92 -3.50
N LEU A 315 15.09 -26.62 -2.42
CA LEU A 315 13.64 -26.45 -2.49
C LEU A 315 13.25 -25.24 -3.35
N SER A 316 13.97 -24.11 -3.21
CA SER A 316 13.78 -22.91 -4.03
C SER A 316 13.99 -23.20 -5.51
N GLU A 317 15.11 -23.84 -5.89
CA GLU A 317 15.41 -24.21 -7.27
C GLU A 317 14.35 -25.17 -7.84
N ARG A 318 13.94 -26.15 -7.04
CA ARG A 318 13.00 -27.18 -7.50
C ARG A 318 11.60 -26.62 -7.71
N ILE A 319 11.11 -25.72 -6.81
CA ILE A 319 9.83 -25.04 -6.96
C ILE A 319 9.86 -24.11 -8.17
N CYS A 320 10.90 -23.30 -8.33
CA CYS A 320 11.06 -22.45 -9.51
C CYS A 320 11.06 -23.29 -10.79
N SER A 321 11.83 -24.36 -10.86
CA SER A 321 11.83 -25.27 -12.02
C SER A 321 10.44 -25.82 -12.30
N PHE A 322 9.70 -26.27 -11.29
CA PHE A 322 8.33 -26.76 -11.43
C PHE A 322 7.38 -25.69 -11.99
N LEU A 323 7.46 -24.46 -11.49
CA LEU A 323 6.65 -23.35 -11.99
C LEU A 323 6.89 -23.10 -13.48
N PHE A 324 8.14 -23.16 -13.94
CA PHE A 324 8.45 -22.97 -15.36
C PHE A 324 8.05 -24.17 -16.23
N THR A 325 8.28 -25.40 -15.76
CA THR A 325 8.10 -26.59 -16.59
C THR A 325 6.66 -27.13 -16.61
N GLU A 326 5.92 -26.96 -15.49
CA GLU A 326 4.62 -27.61 -15.33
C GLU A 326 3.43 -26.63 -15.27
N THR A 327 3.66 -25.36 -14.86
CA THR A 327 2.53 -24.43 -14.69
C THR A 327 2.41 -23.39 -15.79
N GLY A 328 3.32 -23.35 -16.77
CA GLY A 328 3.31 -22.37 -17.86
C GLY A 328 3.32 -20.91 -17.38
N ILE A 329 3.91 -20.65 -16.21
CA ILE A 329 3.88 -19.35 -15.54
C ILE A 329 4.46 -18.24 -16.41
N GLU A 330 5.48 -18.53 -17.22
CA GLU A 330 6.10 -17.56 -18.13
C GLU A 330 5.06 -16.99 -19.13
N GLN A 331 4.26 -17.86 -19.76
CA GLN A 331 3.22 -17.42 -20.68
C GLN A 331 2.11 -16.64 -19.96
N ALA A 332 1.77 -17.05 -18.75
CA ALA A 332 0.77 -16.37 -17.94
C ALA A 332 1.23 -14.95 -17.55
N VAL A 333 2.49 -14.79 -17.16
CA VAL A 333 3.10 -13.49 -16.81
C VAL A 333 3.21 -12.59 -18.04
N LEU A 334 3.68 -13.11 -19.19
CA LEU A 334 3.81 -12.34 -20.42
C LEU A 334 2.47 -11.89 -21.00
N SER A 335 1.39 -12.65 -20.77
CA SER A 335 0.04 -12.30 -21.21
C SER A 335 -0.70 -11.36 -20.25
N SER A 336 -0.12 -11.03 -19.11
CA SER A 336 -0.72 -10.17 -18.09
C SER A 336 -0.49 -8.69 -18.44
N GLU A 337 -1.59 -7.94 -18.64
CA GLU A 337 -1.54 -6.50 -18.98
C GLU A 337 -1.11 -5.59 -17.82
N ASN A 338 -1.20 -6.04 -16.57
CA ASN A 338 -1.08 -5.20 -15.36
C ASN A 338 0.11 -5.53 -14.47
N GLY A 339 1.35 -5.31 -14.96
CA GLY A 339 2.53 -5.35 -14.08
C GLY A 339 2.95 -6.75 -13.61
N GLY A 340 2.51 -7.81 -14.30
CA GLY A 340 2.87 -9.19 -13.99
C GLY A 340 4.39 -9.42 -13.96
N SER A 341 5.15 -8.74 -14.82
CA SER A 341 6.62 -8.86 -14.83
C SER A 341 7.27 -8.28 -13.58
N ALA A 342 6.85 -7.10 -13.12
CA ALA A 342 7.41 -6.47 -11.91
C ALA A 342 7.10 -7.30 -10.65
N LEU A 343 5.88 -7.84 -10.55
CA LEU A 343 5.52 -8.76 -9.47
C LEU A 343 6.36 -10.05 -9.55
N TRP A 344 6.57 -10.58 -10.76
CA TRP A 344 7.40 -11.76 -10.96
C TRP A 344 8.85 -11.53 -10.53
N ASP A 345 9.42 -10.37 -10.85
CA ASP A 345 10.78 -10.01 -10.42
C ASP A 345 10.92 -9.97 -8.90
N ILE A 346 9.90 -9.46 -8.18
CA ILE A 346 9.87 -9.48 -6.71
C ILE A 346 9.80 -10.92 -6.18
N LEU A 347 8.97 -11.77 -6.78
CA LEU A 347 8.85 -13.18 -6.38
C LEU A 347 10.12 -13.96 -6.65
N VAL A 348 10.79 -13.74 -7.77
CA VAL A 348 12.10 -14.35 -8.08
C VAL A 348 13.13 -13.88 -7.05
N SER A 349 13.19 -12.57 -6.75
CA SER A 349 14.09 -12.06 -5.70
C SER A 349 13.82 -12.69 -4.34
N THR A 350 12.56 -13.02 -4.04
CA THR A 350 12.17 -13.73 -2.80
C THR A 350 12.74 -15.16 -2.80
N PHE A 351 12.62 -15.89 -3.92
CA PHE A 351 13.24 -17.23 -4.05
C PHE A 351 14.75 -17.16 -3.92
N GLU A 352 15.41 -16.19 -4.55
CA GLU A 352 16.87 -15.99 -4.47
C GLU A 352 17.32 -15.65 -3.05
N ALA A 353 16.55 -14.84 -2.31
CA ALA A 353 16.83 -14.50 -0.92
C ALA A 353 16.76 -15.74 -0.01
N ILE A 354 15.72 -16.56 -0.15
CA ILE A 354 15.57 -17.80 0.61
C ILE A 354 16.67 -18.80 0.22
N HIS A 355 16.96 -18.96 -1.08
CA HIS A 355 18.02 -19.80 -1.59
C HIS A 355 19.38 -19.44 -0.97
N SER A 356 19.69 -18.15 -0.91
CA SER A 356 20.98 -17.68 -0.37
C SER A 356 21.06 -17.77 1.14
N ALA A 357 19.95 -17.45 1.84
CA ALA A 357 19.92 -17.44 3.30
C ALA A 357 19.91 -18.85 3.91
N LEU A 358 19.26 -19.79 3.24
CA LEU A 358 19.09 -21.18 3.71
C LEU A 358 19.79 -22.19 2.78
N SER A 359 20.97 -21.84 2.28
CA SER A 359 21.70 -22.63 1.28
C SER A 359 21.94 -24.07 1.74
N ASP A 360 22.37 -24.28 2.99
CA ASP A 360 22.75 -25.54 3.58
C ASP A 360 21.82 -25.99 4.73
N GLU A 361 20.80 -25.16 5.04
CA GLU A 361 19.88 -25.48 6.14
C GLU A 361 18.70 -26.31 5.65
N GLU A 362 18.43 -27.41 6.34
CA GLU A 362 17.25 -28.24 6.08
C GLU A 362 15.98 -27.48 6.46
N ILE A 363 14.99 -27.50 5.57
CA ILE A 363 13.69 -26.85 5.80
C ILE A 363 12.53 -27.75 5.39
N SER A 364 11.45 -27.74 6.18
CA SER A 364 10.20 -28.38 5.78
C SER A 364 9.44 -27.51 4.78
N VAL A 365 8.54 -28.11 3.98
CA VAL A 365 7.67 -27.35 3.06
C VAL A 365 6.78 -26.38 3.84
N GLY A 366 6.28 -26.77 5.02
CA GLY A 366 5.46 -25.92 5.88
C GLY A 366 6.19 -24.69 6.39
N ASP A 367 7.45 -24.85 6.83
CA ASP A 367 8.29 -23.72 7.27
C ASP A 367 8.67 -22.83 6.09
N TYR A 368 8.97 -23.42 4.91
CA TYR A 368 9.22 -22.68 3.68
C TYR A 368 7.99 -21.85 3.25
N TYR A 369 6.79 -22.43 3.31
CA TYR A 369 5.54 -21.73 3.06
C TYR A 369 5.35 -20.53 4.02
N ALA A 370 5.57 -20.75 5.32
CA ALA A 370 5.44 -19.70 6.32
C ALA A 370 6.42 -18.54 6.05
N LEU A 371 7.70 -18.87 5.80
CA LEU A 371 8.73 -17.88 5.48
C LEU A 371 8.40 -17.12 4.18
N PHE A 372 8.05 -17.84 3.11
CA PHE A 372 7.69 -17.21 1.82
C PHE A 372 6.49 -16.27 1.96
N ARG A 373 5.45 -16.71 2.67
CA ARG A 373 4.27 -15.89 2.96
C ARG A 373 4.62 -14.65 3.77
N ASP A 374 5.46 -14.79 4.79
CA ASP A 374 5.84 -13.66 5.66
C ASP A 374 6.67 -12.63 4.89
N ILE A 375 7.57 -13.06 4.00
CA ILE A 375 8.29 -12.15 3.09
C ILE A 375 7.31 -11.44 2.16
N CYS A 376 6.38 -12.17 1.53
CA CYS A 376 5.36 -11.57 0.65
C CYS A 376 4.41 -10.63 1.38
N SER A 377 4.20 -10.80 2.69
CA SER A 377 3.37 -9.90 3.51
C SER A 377 4.02 -8.53 3.75
N GLN A 378 5.34 -8.46 3.63
CA GLN A 378 6.13 -7.23 3.79
C GLN A 378 6.58 -6.63 2.45
N ALA A 379 6.47 -7.39 1.37
CA ALA A 379 6.86 -6.92 0.05
C ALA A 379 5.73 -6.12 -0.60
N GLU A 380 6.09 -4.95 -1.13
CA GLU A 380 5.16 -4.02 -1.77
C GLU A 380 5.50 -3.84 -3.24
N LEU A 381 4.46 -3.78 -4.06
CA LEU A 381 4.55 -3.43 -5.48
C LEU A 381 4.09 -1.99 -5.68
N ALA A 382 5.04 -1.12 -6.03
CA ALA A 382 4.72 0.24 -6.47
C ALA A 382 4.44 0.25 -7.97
N LYS A 383 3.28 0.78 -8.36
CA LYS A 383 2.90 0.93 -9.78
C LYS A 383 3.12 2.39 -10.19
N PRO A 384 3.92 2.68 -11.21
CA PRO A 384 4.04 4.04 -11.73
C PRO A 384 2.70 4.45 -12.41
N PRO A 385 2.39 5.76 -12.44
CA PRO A 385 1.19 6.24 -13.12
C PRO A 385 1.25 5.91 -14.62
N GLN A 386 0.17 5.30 -15.12
CA GLN A 386 0.07 4.93 -16.54
C GLN A 386 -0.34 6.12 -17.44
N LEU A 387 -0.99 7.13 -16.86
CA LEU A 387 -1.47 8.31 -17.55
C LEU A 387 -0.83 9.56 -16.94
N VAL A 388 -0.52 10.54 -17.79
CA VAL A 388 0.05 11.82 -17.35
C VAL A 388 -1.02 12.72 -16.72
N ASP A 389 -2.28 12.63 -17.16
CA ASP A 389 -3.41 13.42 -16.66
C ASP A 389 -4.41 12.49 -15.95
N CYS A 390 -4.22 12.29 -14.65
CA CYS A 390 -5.07 11.46 -13.80
C CYS A 390 -5.18 12.06 -12.41
N VAL A 391 -6.30 11.77 -11.73
CA VAL A 391 -6.48 12.12 -10.32
C VAL A 391 -5.58 11.21 -9.46
N ILE A 392 -4.93 11.80 -8.46
CA ILE A 392 -4.09 11.06 -7.52
C ILE A 392 -4.94 10.70 -6.29
N LEU A 393 -5.04 9.41 -5.97
CA LEU A 393 -5.51 8.92 -4.68
C LEU A 393 -4.30 8.50 -3.85
N GLY A 394 -4.12 9.13 -2.69
CA GLY A 394 -2.93 8.88 -1.90
C GLY A 394 -3.11 9.04 -0.39
N ASP A 395 -2.04 8.83 0.32
CA ASP A 395 -1.93 8.97 1.77
C ASP A 395 -1.63 10.42 2.16
N THR A 396 -2.30 10.93 3.20
CA THR A 396 -2.14 12.31 3.69
C THR A 396 -0.71 12.64 4.11
N GLY A 397 0.04 11.66 4.59
CA GLY A 397 1.41 11.85 5.08
C GLY A 397 2.50 11.56 4.06
N ARG A 398 2.21 10.70 3.09
CA ARG A 398 3.21 10.15 2.17
C ARG A 398 3.15 10.75 0.77
N THR A 399 1.93 10.93 0.23
CA THR A 399 1.76 11.33 -1.16
C THR A 399 2.33 12.72 -1.42
N ARG A 400 3.12 12.83 -2.47
CA ARG A 400 3.66 14.09 -2.97
C ARG A 400 3.00 14.41 -4.30
N ALA A 401 2.33 15.55 -4.34
CA ALA A 401 1.68 16.03 -5.55
C ALA A 401 1.97 17.53 -5.71
N ASP A 402 2.30 17.93 -6.92
CA ASP A 402 2.61 19.32 -7.27
C ASP A 402 1.48 19.93 -8.09
N ASN A 403 1.33 21.24 -7.97
CA ASN A 403 0.36 22.03 -8.76
C ASN A 403 -1.11 21.60 -8.59
N ILE A 404 -1.47 21.14 -7.39
CA ILE A 404 -2.83 20.74 -7.06
C ILE A 404 -3.68 21.99 -6.85
N LYS A 405 -4.79 22.10 -7.60
CA LYS A 405 -5.76 23.16 -7.48
C LYS A 405 -6.92 22.78 -6.54
N ALA A 406 -7.37 21.53 -6.61
CA ALA A 406 -8.42 21.02 -5.76
C ALA A 406 -7.98 19.79 -4.98
N ALA A 407 -8.13 19.79 -3.66
CA ALA A 407 -7.84 18.65 -2.80
C ALA A 407 -9.09 18.20 -2.06
N PHE A 408 -9.30 16.89 -2.05
CA PHE A 408 -10.30 16.19 -1.27
C PHE A 408 -9.61 15.43 -0.15
N ILE A 409 -9.92 15.76 1.11
CA ILE A 409 -9.50 14.98 2.28
C ILE A 409 -10.65 14.03 2.59
N ALA A 410 -10.49 12.78 2.19
CA ALA A 410 -11.50 11.74 2.34
C ALA A 410 -11.30 10.96 3.64
N GLY A 411 -12.39 10.49 4.22
CA GLY A 411 -12.36 9.76 5.48
C GLY A 411 -11.91 10.63 6.65
N ALA A 412 -12.28 11.93 6.65
CA ALA A 412 -11.93 12.86 7.72
C ALA A 412 -12.74 12.55 9.00
N CYS A 413 -12.55 11.36 9.56
CA CYS A 413 -13.22 10.85 10.76
C CYS A 413 -12.35 11.01 12.00
N TYR A 414 -13.01 11.00 13.18
CA TYR A 414 -12.36 11.03 14.47
C TYR A 414 -11.40 9.84 14.64
N GLY A 415 -10.20 10.10 15.11
CA GLY A 415 -9.13 9.11 15.27
C GLY A 415 -8.45 8.66 13.97
N MET A 416 -8.99 9.06 12.79
CA MET A 416 -8.41 8.74 11.47
C MET A 416 -7.73 9.96 10.81
N PHE A 417 -8.27 11.15 11.05
CA PHE A 417 -7.69 12.39 10.52
C PHE A 417 -7.80 13.53 11.55
N PRO A 418 -6.69 13.99 12.15
CA PRO A 418 -5.34 13.39 12.08
C PRO A 418 -5.32 11.93 12.56
N ASP A 419 -4.35 11.14 12.09
CA ASP A 419 -4.21 9.77 12.54
C ASP A 419 -3.81 9.74 14.03
N GLU A 420 -4.68 9.18 14.87
CA GLU A 420 -4.43 9.01 16.31
C GLU A 420 -4.02 7.57 16.67
N SER A 421 -3.76 6.74 15.65
CA SER A 421 -3.38 5.35 15.90
C SER A 421 -2.13 5.29 16.79
N SER A 422 -2.32 4.81 18.00
CA SER A 422 -1.27 4.54 18.96
C SER A 422 -0.51 3.29 18.53
N GLY A 423 0.45 3.44 17.63
CA GLY A 423 1.39 2.37 17.33
C GLY A 423 2.28 2.16 18.54
N CYS A 424 1.81 1.43 19.55
CA CYS A 424 2.67 0.88 20.57
C CYS A 424 3.57 -0.14 19.87
N GLY A 425 4.85 0.19 19.69
CA GLY A 425 5.85 -0.78 19.28
C GLY A 425 6.04 -1.87 20.35
N LEU A 426 7.22 -2.47 20.39
CA LEU A 426 7.57 -3.49 21.37
C LEU A 426 7.52 -2.98 22.84
N PHE A 427 7.67 -1.69 23.04
CA PHE A 427 7.71 -1.04 24.37
C PHE A 427 6.44 -0.25 24.62
N SER A 428 5.93 -0.30 25.85
CA SER A 428 4.90 0.60 26.34
C SER A 428 5.43 2.04 26.40
N GLU A 429 4.55 3.03 26.45
CA GLU A 429 4.92 4.45 26.56
C GLU A 429 5.82 4.73 27.75
N TYR A 430 5.52 4.13 28.90
CA TYR A 430 6.33 4.26 30.12
C TYR A 430 7.75 3.69 29.94
N GLU A 431 7.88 2.54 29.25
CA GLU A 431 9.19 1.95 28.96
C GLU A 431 9.97 2.78 27.94
N ALA A 432 9.29 3.32 26.93
CA ALA A 432 9.90 4.22 25.95
C ALA A 432 10.38 5.54 26.59
N GLU A 433 9.64 6.04 27.59
CA GLU A 433 10.02 7.23 28.36
C GLU A 433 11.25 6.99 29.23
N LEU A 434 11.29 5.86 29.95
CA LEU A 434 12.46 5.43 30.74
C LEU A 434 13.72 5.26 29.90
N LEU A 435 13.57 4.71 28.68
CA LEU A 435 14.68 4.55 27.75
C LEU A 435 15.13 5.89 27.15
N GLY A 436 14.20 6.82 26.91
CA GLY A 436 14.49 8.20 26.50
C GLY A 436 15.28 8.97 27.53
N ASP A 437 15.03 8.76 28.81
CA ASP A 437 15.82 9.35 29.91
C ASP A 437 17.26 8.82 29.96
N SER A 438 17.54 7.71 29.31
CA SER A 438 18.87 7.09 29.18
C SER A 438 19.56 7.41 27.85
N ASP A 439 19.13 8.46 27.13
CA ASP A 439 19.60 8.87 25.78
C ASP A 439 19.34 7.83 24.66
N ILE A 440 18.47 6.86 24.92
CA ILE A 440 18.08 5.84 23.92
C ILE A 440 16.77 6.28 23.26
N LYS A 441 16.83 6.90 22.07
CA LYS A 441 15.64 7.23 21.26
C LYS A 441 15.16 5.99 20.49
N ILE A 442 14.07 5.39 20.97
CA ILE A 442 13.50 4.19 20.33
C ILE A 442 12.39 4.54 19.33
N SER A 443 11.55 5.53 19.64
CA SER A 443 10.43 5.99 18.79
C SER A 443 10.04 7.42 19.16
N MET A 444 9.21 8.06 18.33
CA MET A 444 8.55 9.31 18.70
C MET A 444 7.71 9.09 19.96
N LYS A 445 7.79 9.99 20.93
CA LYS A 445 6.89 10.04 22.08
C LYS A 445 5.45 10.28 21.58
N GLN A 446 4.44 9.89 22.35
CA GLN A 446 3.03 10.07 21.97
C GLN A 446 2.72 11.54 21.68
N GLU A 447 3.20 12.46 22.51
CA GLU A 447 3.06 13.89 22.30
C GLU A 447 3.71 14.37 20.98
N GLU A 448 4.92 13.92 20.66
CA GLU A 448 5.61 14.24 19.42
C GLU A 448 4.87 13.69 18.21
N ARG A 449 4.31 12.47 18.32
CA ARG A 449 3.50 11.84 17.28
C ARG A 449 2.20 12.60 17.05
N TYR A 450 1.55 13.05 18.11
CA TYR A 450 0.33 13.85 18.02
C TYR A 450 0.59 15.16 17.26
N HIS A 451 1.65 15.89 17.58
CA HIS A 451 2.03 17.10 16.85
C HIS A 451 2.43 16.80 15.41
N TYR A 452 3.15 15.71 15.18
CA TYR A 452 3.51 15.26 13.83
C TYR A 452 2.29 14.94 12.97
N ASN A 453 1.30 14.21 13.49
CA ASN A 453 0.09 13.85 12.75
C ASN A 453 -0.79 15.07 12.46
N ARG A 454 -0.86 16.04 13.37
CA ARG A 454 -1.47 17.35 13.10
C ARG A 454 -0.73 18.13 12.01
N TYR A 455 0.58 18.10 12.03
CA TYR A 455 1.38 18.69 10.96
C TYR A 455 1.11 18.02 9.61
N GLN A 456 0.95 16.71 9.55
CA GLN A 456 0.56 15.98 8.34
C GLN A 456 -0.81 16.43 7.84
N ALA A 457 -1.81 16.55 8.73
CA ALA A 457 -3.13 17.04 8.39
C ALA A 457 -3.07 18.50 7.86
N TYR A 458 -2.29 19.37 8.51
CA TYR A 458 -2.03 20.71 8.04
C TYR A 458 -1.45 20.73 6.62
N ARG A 459 -0.45 19.88 6.34
CA ARG A 459 0.16 19.75 5.02
C ARG A 459 -0.84 19.30 3.95
N ALA A 460 -1.70 18.34 4.29
CA ALA A 460 -2.75 17.87 3.39
C ALA A 460 -3.77 18.97 3.07
N MET A 461 -4.20 19.74 4.07
CA MET A 461 -5.14 20.86 3.90
C MET A 461 -4.55 22.01 3.08
N THR A 462 -3.25 22.23 3.15
CA THR A 462 -2.55 23.31 2.43
C THR A 462 -1.99 22.88 1.07
N LEU A 463 -2.33 21.67 0.59
CA LEU A 463 -1.87 21.18 -0.69
C LEU A 463 -2.52 21.92 -1.87
N ALA A 464 -3.81 22.18 -1.77
CA ALA A 464 -4.59 22.82 -2.84
C ALA A 464 -4.40 24.33 -2.89
N SER A 465 -4.44 24.90 -4.12
CA SER A 465 -4.44 26.34 -4.29
C SER A 465 -5.85 26.96 -4.31
N ASP A 466 -6.85 26.27 -4.86
CA ASP A 466 -8.15 26.89 -5.18
C ASP A 466 -9.29 26.35 -4.32
N ARG A 467 -9.36 25.02 -4.08
CA ARG A 467 -10.48 24.39 -3.40
C ARG A 467 -10.05 23.29 -2.45
N LEU A 468 -10.60 23.29 -1.25
CA LEU A 468 -10.41 22.27 -0.23
C LEU A 468 -11.77 21.67 0.14
N TYR A 469 -11.86 20.33 0.04
CA TYR A 469 -13.02 19.56 0.47
C TYR A 469 -12.59 18.64 1.61
N LEU A 470 -13.30 18.71 2.75
CA LEU A 470 -13.17 17.71 3.80
C LEU A 470 -14.42 16.85 3.77
N THR A 471 -14.25 15.56 3.52
CA THR A 471 -15.38 14.63 3.42
C THR A 471 -15.25 13.55 4.48
N TYR A 472 -16.37 13.08 5.01
CA TYR A 472 -16.37 11.98 5.96
C TYR A 472 -17.63 11.11 5.81
N PRO A 473 -17.48 9.76 5.89
CA PRO A 473 -18.60 8.84 5.93
C PRO A 473 -19.15 8.68 7.35
N SER A 474 -20.45 8.42 7.47
CA SER A 474 -21.09 8.07 8.76
C SER A 474 -20.93 6.60 9.14
N LEU A 475 -20.64 5.73 8.16
CA LEU A 475 -20.40 4.30 8.33
C LEU A 475 -19.13 3.86 7.61
N SER A 476 -18.36 2.97 8.29
CA SER A 476 -17.22 2.28 7.66
C SER A 476 -17.67 1.22 6.67
N THR A 477 -16.74 0.61 5.93
CA THR A 477 -17.01 -0.55 5.07
C THR A 477 -17.48 -1.78 5.86
N ALA A 478 -17.15 -1.85 7.16
CA ALA A 478 -17.62 -2.89 8.11
C ALA A 478 -18.96 -2.52 8.80
N CYS A 479 -19.59 -1.40 8.41
CA CYS A 479 -20.80 -0.85 9.02
C CYS A 479 -20.64 -0.35 10.48
N ASP A 480 -19.42 -0.01 10.90
CA ASP A 480 -19.19 0.66 12.16
C ASP A 480 -19.53 2.14 12.04
N THR A 481 -20.13 2.71 13.07
CA THR A 481 -20.48 4.14 13.09
C THR A 481 -19.22 5.00 13.21
N LEU A 482 -19.05 5.94 12.28
CA LEU A 482 -17.98 6.92 12.25
C LEU A 482 -18.51 8.31 12.61
N THR A 483 -17.64 9.13 13.16
CA THR A 483 -17.94 10.53 13.50
C THR A 483 -16.91 11.45 12.87
N ARG A 484 -17.28 12.69 12.61
CA ARG A 484 -16.38 13.70 12.01
C ARG A 484 -15.16 13.95 12.88
N SER A 485 -14.06 14.30 12.23
CA SER A 485 -12.76 14.58 12.86
C SER A 485 -12.76 15.83 13.73
N GLU A 486 -11.76 15.95 14.62
CA GLU A 486 -11.51 17.18 15.37
C GLU A 486 -11.19 18.36 14.45
N VAL A 487 -10.52 18.14 13.32
CA VAL A 487 -10.22 19.18 12.32
C VAL A 487 -11.50 19.81 11.78
N ILE A 488 -12.51 18.99 11.46
CA ILE A 488 -13.80 19.48 11.01
C ILE A 488 -14.51 20.25 12.13
N ASN A 489 -14.47 19.75 13.37
CA ASN A 489 -15.06 20.46 14.51
C ASN A 489 -14.43 21.83 14.69
N ASP A 490 -13.09 21.90 14.70
CA ASP A 490 -12.35 23.16 14.80
C ASP A 490 -12.71 24.14 13.67
N LEU A 491 -12.75 23.66 12.42
CA LEU A 491 -13.11 24.51 11.28
C LEU A 491 -14.52 25.09 11.39
N LEU A 492 -15.50 24.31 11.84
CA LEU A 492 -16.88 24.77 12.02
C LEU A 492 -17.01 25.75 13.20
N GLU A 493 -16.17 25.62 14.24
CA GLU A 493 -16.12 26.56 15.37
C GLU A 493 -15.41 27.86 15.00
N LEU A 494 -14.30 27.78 14.28
CA LEU A 494 -13.52 28.94 13.84
C LEU A 494 -14.23 29.76 12.76
N PHE A 495 -14.96 29.09 11.88
CA PHE A 495 -15.62 29.68 10.72
C PHE A 495 -17.09 29.29 10.64
N PRO A 496 -17.99 29.99 11.40
CA PRO A 496 -19.41 29.66 11.46
C PRO A 496 -20.15 29.75 10.12
N GLN A 497 -19.57 30.38 9.11
CA GLN A 497 -20.10 30.45 7.74
C GLN A 497 -19.90 29.16 6.94
N ILE A 498 -19.02 28.24 7.39
CA ILE A 498 -18.92 26.91 6.81
C ILE A 498 -20.09 26.08 7.35
N HIS A 499 -20.87 25.51 6.45
CA HIS A 499 -21.96 24.60 6.79
C HIS A 499 -21.64 23.19 6.34
N GLU A 500 -22.00 22.22 7.17
CA GLU A 500 -21.92 20.82 6.79
C GLU A 500 -22.98 20.49 5.74
N GLU A 501 -22.55 20.02 4.59
CA GLU A 501 -23.39 19.61 3.48
C GLU A 501 -23.58 18.08 3.50
N TYR A 502 -24.72 17.60 3.01
CA TYR A 502 -24.96 16.17 2.89
C TYR A 502 -24.81 15.72 1.43
N ALA A 503 -23.96 14.73 1.21
CA ALA A 503 -23.66 14.21 -0.12
C ALA A 503 -24.91 13.70 -0.87
N GLY A 504 -25.90 13.16 -0.15
CA GLY A 504 -27.16 12.68 -0.73
C GLY A 504 -28.10 13.79 -1.21
N ASP A 505 -27.99 15.01 -0.70
CA ASP A 505 -28.80 16.16 -1.16
C ASP A 505 -28.35 16.63 -2.55
N GLU A 506 -27.13 16.29 -2.94
CA GLU A 506 -26.56 16.56 -4.26
C GLU A 506 -26.71 15.39 -5.26
N ALA A 507 -27.66 14.49 -5.06
CA ALA A 507 -28.12 13.55 -6.09
C ALA A 507 -28.40 14.23 -7.45
N ARG A 508 -28.50 15.56 -7.43
CA ARG A 508 -28.61 16.45 -8.59
C ARG A 508 -27.44 16.30 -9.59
N PHE A 509 -26.23 16.00 -9.14
CA PHE A 509 -25.07 15.91 -10.05
C PHE A 509 -24.98 14.54 -10.74
N GLY A 510 -25.18 13.45 -10.02
CA GLY A 510 -25.23 12.12 -10.62
C GLY A 510 -26.34 12.02 -11.67
N ASP A 511 -27.54 12.48 -11.32
CA ASP A 511 -28.69 12.48 -12.23
C ASP A 511 -28.47 13.41 -13.42
N ALA A 512 -27.94 14.62 -13.22
CA ALA A 512 -27.64 15.55 -14.31
C ALA A 512 -26.55 15.03 -15.25
N PHE A 513 -25.51 14.35 -14.72
CA PHE A 513 -24.45 13.73 -15.51
C PHE A 513 -25.01 12.57 -16.37
N TYR A 514 -25.77 11.66 -15.78
CA TYR A 514 -26.38 10.54 -16.51
C TYR A 514 -27.43 10.99 -17.53
N CYS A 515 -28.20 12.03 -17.22
CA CYS A 515 -29.15 12.60 -18.18
C CYS A 515 -28.45 13.28 -19.37
N ARG A 516 -27.26 13.85 -19.18
CA ARG A 516 -26.48 14.45 -20.28
C ARG A 516 -25.81 13.40 -21.16
N THR A 517 -25.26 12.33 -20.58
CA THR A 517 -24.62 11.25 -21.35
C THR A 517 -25.60 10.33 -22.07
N ALA A 518 -26.82 10.18 -21.56
CA ALA A 518 -27.87 9.42 -22.23
C ALA A 518 -28.47 10.14 -23.45
N ASN A 519 -28.22 11.45 -23.60
CA ASN A 519 -28.72 12.28 -24.71
C ASN A 519 -27.63 12.69 -25.71
N SER A 520 -26.40 12.29 -25.51
CA SER A 520 -25.28 12.40 -26.44
C SER A 520 -24.98 11.08 -27.12
#